data_36ced90f2e8852ee79ebc238c8341151
#
_entry.id   36ced90f2e8852ee79ebc238c8341151
#
_cell.length_a   1.000
_cell.length_b   1.000
_cell.length_c   1.000
_cell.angle_alpha   90.00
_cell.angle_beta   90.00
_cell.angle_gamma   90.00
#
_symmetry.space_group_name_H-M   'P 1'
#
loop_
_entity.id
_entity.type
_entity.pdbx_description
1 polymer ?
#
loop_
_entity_poly.entity_id
_entity_poly.type
_entity_poly.pdbx_seq_one_letter_code
_entity_poly.pdbx_strand_id
1 'polypeptide(L)'
;EKFGVSRTAVWKVIRQLQEEGYQVEAVRNKGYHIVDSPDVMTKEELDSLMDTQWAGRNIVYYDSVDSTNLRIKQMGDEGAPEGTLAVADKQTAGRGRRGRSWDSPSGSSIYMSLLLRPEIEPDQAPMLTLVMALSVAEGIMDCGDSCGNPDVKIKWPNDIIINGKKL
;
A
#
# COMPACT_ATOMS: atom_id res chain seq x y z
N GLU A 1 -11.75 -12.17 27.68
CA GLU A 1 -13.21 -12.38 27.49
C GLU A 1 -13.91 -11.25 26.73
N LYS A 2 -13.23 -10.10 26.52
CA LYS A 2 -13.78 -8.94 25.80
C LYS A 2 -14.22 -9.27 24.36
N PHE A 3 -13.65 -10.30 23.75
CA PHE A 3 -13.91 -10.75 22.37
C PHE A 3 -14.60 -12.10 22.26
N GLY A 4 -15.06 -12.71 23.35
CA GLY A 4 -15.78 -13.99 23.35
C GLY A 4 -14.98 -15.20 22.85
N VAL A 5 -13.64 -15.11 22.80
CA VAL A 5 -12.74 -16.17 22.32
C VAL A 5 -12.02 -16.86 23.47
N SER A 6 -11.70 -18.15 23.28
CA SER A 6 -10.98 -18.93 24.29
C SER A 6 -9.50 -18.51 24.39
N ARG A 7 -8.87 -18.73 25.56
CA ARG A 7 -7.42 -18.48 25.75
C ARG A 7 -6.57 -19.25 24.75
N THR A 8 -6.96 -20.47 24.41
CA THR A 8 -6.27 -21.31 23.44
C THR A 8 -6.33 -20.71 22.03
N ALA A 9 -7.47 -20.13 21.64
CA ALA A 9 -7.61 -19.45 20.36
C ALA A 9 -6.70 -18.21 20.29
N VAL A 10 -6.67 -17.38 21.35
CA VAL A 10 -5.76 -16.23 21.45
C VAL A 10 -4.30 -16.68 21.34
N TRP A 11 -3.92 -17.74 22.06
CA TRP A 11 -2.54 -18.22 22.03
C TRP A 11 -2.12 -18.74 20.63
N LYS A 12 -3.05 -19.38 19.92
CA LYS A 12 -2.81 -19.83 18.53
C LYS A 12 -2.54 -18.64 17.60
N VAL A 13 -3.36 -17.60 17.70
CA VAL A 13 -3.18 -16.38 16.90
C VAL A 13 -1.83 -15.69 17.22
N ILE A 14 -1.46 -15.62 18.50
CA ILE A 14 -0.18 -15.02 18.90
C ILE A 14 1.01 -15.81 18.35
N ARG A 15 0.96 -17.13 18.37
CA ARG A 15 1.99 -17.95 17.75
C ARG A 15 2.08 -17.71 16.25
N GLN A 16 0.95 -17.61 15.58
CA GLN A 16 0.91 -17.30 14.17
C GLN A 16 1.56 -15.95 13.88
N LEU A 17 1.21 -14.90 14.63
CA LEU A 17 1.85 -13.57 14.50
C LEU A 17 3.36 -13.64 14.73
N GLN A 18 3.82 -14.42 15.71
CA GLN A 18 5.26 -14.60 15.95
C GLN A 18 5.96 -15.34 14.81
N GLU A 19 5.30 -16.33 14.21
CA GLU A 19 5.79 -17.04 13.01
C GLU A 19 5.84 -16.13 11.79
N GLU A 20 4.95 -15.14 11.70
CA GLU A 20 4.92 -14.08 10.69
C GLU A 20 5.92 -12.94 10.97
N GLY A 21 6.66 -13.01 12.08
CA GLY A 21 7.74 -12.06 12.40
C GLY A 21 7.38 -10.95 13.38
N TYR A 22 6.12 -10.90 13.88
CA TYR A 22 5.73 -9.92 14.89
C TYR A 22 6.40 -10.22 16.23
N GLN A 23 6.95 -9.20 16.88
CA GLN A 23 7.44 -9.32 18.24
C GLN A 23 6.30 -9.10 19.23
N VAL A 24 5.84 -10.18 19.86
CA VAL A 24 4.72 -10.15 20.80
C VAL A 24 5.20 -10.53 22.19
N GLU A 25 4.98 -9.66 23.15
CA GLU A 25 5.31 -9.87 24.57
C GLU A 25 4.07 -10.10 25.43
N ALA A 26 4.20 -10.98 26.42
CA ALA A 26 3.19 -11.21 27.42
C ALA A 26 3.31 -10.18 28.55
N VAL A 27 2.24 -9.43 28.81
CA VAL A 27 2.17 -8.47 29.92
C VAL A 27 1.36 -9.05 31.05
N ARG A 28 1.98 -9.19 32.22
CA ARG A 28 1.35 -9.80 33.43
C ARG A 28 0.01 -9.13 33.74
N ASN A 29 -1.05 -9.92 33.81
CA ASN A 29 -2.43 -9.50 34.09
C ASN A 29 -3.07 -8.54 33.05
N LYS A 30 -2.42 -8.22 31.95
CA LYS A 30 -2.93 -7.30 30.91
C LYS A 30 -3.13 -8.01 29.56
N GLY A 31 -2.48 -9.16 29.33
CA GLY A 31 -2.57 -9.91 28.08
C GLY A 31 -1.29 -9.87 27.27
N TYR A 32 -1.38 -9.54 25.99
CA TYR A 32 -0.25 -9.49 25.08
C TYR A 32 -0.15 -8.11 24.44
N HIS A 33 1.07 -7.73 24.12
CA HIS A 33 1.40 -6.47 23.47
C HIS A 33 2.33 -6.74 22.30
N ILE A 34 2.02 -6.16 21.13
CA ILE A 34 2.92 -6.16 19.98
C ILE A 34 3.96 -5.07 20.24
N VAL A 35 5.22 -5.46 20.32
CA VAL A 35 6.36 -4.57 20.59
C VAL A 35 6.93 -4.04 19.29
N ASP A 36 6.95 -4.91 18.26
CA ASP A 36 7.49 -4.60 16.94
C ASP A 36 6.75 -5.40 15.88
N SER A 37 6.56 -4.81 14.72
CA SER A 37 5.96 -5.43 13.54
C SER A 37 7.01 -5.59 12.45
N PRO A 38 6.99 -6.70 11.70
CA PRO A 38 7.89 -6.85 10.55
C PRO A 38 7.57 -5.78 9.49
N ASP A 39 8.59 -5.35 8.77
CA ASP A 39 8.41 -4.46 7.61
C ASP A 39 7.89 -5.30 6.42
N VAL A 40 6.62 -5.65 6.50
CA VAL A 40 5.92 -6.44 5.48
C VAL A 40 4.66 -5.73 5.05
N MET A 41 4.36 -5.83 3.76
CA MET A 41 3.12 -5.32 3.21
C MET A 41 2.18 -6.49 2.94
N THR A 42 1.22 -6.70 3.87
CA THR A 42 0.16 -7.70 3.71
C THR A 42 -1.20 -7.02 3.57
N LYS A 43 -2.20 -7.77 3.13
CA LYS A 43 -3.57 -7.26 3.05
C LYS A 43 -4.08 -6.84 4.44
N GLU A 44 -3.81 -7.65 5.46
CA GLU A 44 -4.23 -7.44 6.84
C GLU A 44 -3.59 -6.16 7.42
N GLU A 45 -2.32 -5.92 7.14
CA GLU A 45 -1.60 -4.72 7.55
C GLU A 45 -2.22 -3.48 6.87
N LEU A 46 -2.39 -3.53 5.55
CA LEU A 46 -3.03 -2.46 4.79
C LEU A 46 -4.45 -2.17 5.29
N ASP A 47 -5.29 -3.19 5.48
CA ASP A 47 -6.66 -3.03 5.99
C ASP A 47 -6.67 -2.40 7.40
N SER A 48 -5.67 -2.71 8.25
CA SER A 48 -5.58 -2.19 9.61
C SER A 48 -5.19 -0.72 9.68
N LEU A 49 -4.42 -0.24 8.71
CA LEU A 49 -3.90 1.14 8.65
C LEU A 49 -4.77 2.08 7.81
N MET A 50 -5.71 1.53 7.02
CA MET A 50 -6.55 2.33 6.13
C MET A 50 -7.64 3.10 6.87
N ASP A 51 -7.48 4.42 6.98
CA ASP A 51 -8.47 5.36 7.50
C ASP A 51 -8.92 6.36 6.43
N THR A 52 -9.24 5.86 5.23
CA THR A 52 -9.71 6.67 4.11
C THR A 52 -11.23 6.64 3.98
N GLN A 53 -11.83 7.64 3.34
CA GLN A 53 -13.27 7.67 3.12
C GLN A 53 -13.73 6.77 1.95
N TRP A 54 -12.94 6.69 0.88
CA TRP A 54 -13.30 5.98 -0.35
C TRP A 54 -12.13 5.21 -0.99
N ALA A 55 -10.96 5.82 -1.12
CA ALA A 55 -9.79 5.20 -1.75
C ALA A 55 -9.24 4.05 -0.89
N GLY A 56 -9.01 2.88 -1.49
CA GLY A 56 -8.46 1.72 -0.80
C GLY A 56 -9.44 1.00 0.15
N ARG A 57 -10.75 1.31 0.13
CA ARG A 57 -11.75 0.52 0.88
C ARG A 57 -11.93 -0.90 0.34
N ASN A 58 -11.58 -1.13 -0.91
CA ASN A 58 -11.50 -2.43 -1.52
C ASN A 58 -10.06 -2.66 -1.97
N ILE A 59 -9.30 -3.43 -1.19
CA ILE A 59 -7.90 -3.76 -1.46
C ILE A 59 -7.80 -5.17 -1.99
N VAL A 60 -7.10 -5.33 -3.12
CA VAL A 60 -6.70 -6.61 -3.67
C VAL A 60 -5.18 -6.69 -3.64
N TYR A 61 -4.67 -7.56 -2.78
CA TYR A 61 -3.24 -7.76 -2.56
C TYR A 61 -2.73 -8.99 -3.33
N TYR A 62 -1.51 -8.88 -3.83
CA TYR A 62 -0.79 -9.95 -4.54
C TYR A 62 0.64 -10.06 -4.01
N ASP A 63 1.06 -11.25 -3.63
CA ASP A 63 2.48 -11.54 -3.38
C ASP A 63 3.30 -11.37 -4.67
N SER A 64 2.72 -11.77 -5.80
CA SER A 64 3.32 -11.59 -7.13
C SER A 64 2.25 -11.47 -8.20
N VAL A 65 2.40 -10.52 -9.09
CA VAL A 65 1.45 -10.24 -10.18
C VAL A 65 2.23 -9.85 -11.45
N ASP A 66 1.59 -9.93 -12.61
CA ASP A 66 2.18 -9.39 -13.85
C ASP A 66 2.33 -7.86 -13.77
N SER A 67 1.24 -7.14 -13.49
CA SER A 67 1.22 -5.69 -13.30
C SER A 67 -0.05 -5.28 -12.57
N THR A 68 0.09 -4.50 -11.50
CA THR A 68 -1.05 -3.92 -10.78
C THR A 68 -1.93 -3.06 -11.70
N ASN A 69 -1.31 -2.38 -12.67
CA ASN A 69 -2.02 -1.55 -13.64
C ASN A 69 -2.89 -2.38 -14.60
N LEU A 70 -2.42 -3.56 -15.03
CA LEU A 70 -3.23 -4.46 -15.85
C LEU A 70 -4.39 -5.03 -15.04
N ARG A 71 -4.14 -5.43 -13.80
CA ARG A 71 -5.17 -6.02 -12.93
C ARG A 71 -6.25 -5.02 -12.57
N ILE A 72 -5.88 -3.79 -12.22
CA ILE A 72 -6.86 -2.77 -11.88
C ILE A 72 -7.72 -2.38 -13.08
N LYS A 73 -7.13 -2.37 -14.29
CA LYS A 73 -7.89 -2.16 -15.53
C LYS A 73 -8.90 -3.27 -15.75
N GLN A 74 -8.48 -4.52 -15.65
CA GLN A 74 -9.38 -5.68 -15.78
C GLN A 74 -10.53 -5.61 -14.75
N MET A 75 -10.22 -5.35 -13.48
CA MET A 75 -11.23 -5.16 -12.44
C MET A 75 -12.20 -4.02 -12.77
N GLY A 76 -11.70 -2.93 -13.34
CA GLY A 76 -12.51 -1.82 -13.78
C GLY A 76 -13.49 -2.20 -14.90
N ASP A 77 -13.05 -3.01 -15.86
CA ASP A 77 -13.86 -3.57 -16.95
C ASP A 77 -14.92 -4.57 -16.41
N GLU A 78 -14.59 -5.29 -15.33
CA GLU A 78 -15.48 -6.23 -14.62
C GLU A 78 -16.44 -5.53 -13.64
N GLY A 79 -16.39 -4.22 -13.51
CA GLY A 79 -17.31 -3.43 -12.70
C GLY A 79 -16.87 -3.19 -11.25
N ALA A 80 -15.60 -3.35 -10.93
CA ALA A 80 -15.09 -2.99 -9.60
C ALA A 80 -15.43 -1.52 -9.25
N PRO A 81 -15.73 -1.22 -7.98
CA PRO A 81 -16.07 0.14 -7.55
C PRO A 81 -14.88 1.08 -7.67
N GLU A 82 -15.16 2.37 -7.84
CA GLU A 82 -14.16 3.43 -7.72
C GLU A 82 -13.46 3.34 -6.35
N GLY A 83 -12.18 3.69 -6.32
CA GLY A 83 -11.38 3.57 -5.10
C GLY A 83 -10.82 2.17 -4.85
N THR A 84 -11.11 1.17 -5.72
CA THR A 84 -10.45 -0.14 -5.64
C THR A 84 -8.93 0.03 -5.81
N LEU A 85 -8.17 -0.60 -4.92
CA LEU A 85 -6.71 -0.53 -4.88
C LEU A 85 -6.12 -1.93 -5.15
N ALA A 86 -5.34 -2.08 -6.21
CA ALA A 86 -4.52 -3.25 -6.45
C ALA A 86 -3.11 -2.98 -5.93
N VAL A 87 -2.62 -3.82 -5.02
CA VAL A 87 -1.29 -3.71 -4.40
C VAL A 87 -0.52 -5.00 -4.62
N ALA A 88 0.79 -4.90 -4.85
CA ALA A 88 1.64 -6.07 -5.01
C ALA A 88 3.00 -5.88 -4.33
N ASP A 89 3.53 -6.97 -3.77
CA ASP A 89 4.91 -7.01 -3.28
C ASP A 89 5.91 -7.16 -4.44
N LYS A 90 5.50 -7.83 -5.55
CA LYS A 90 6.32 -8.04 -6.74
C LYS A 90 5.52 -7.89 -8.02
N GLN A 91 6.13 -7.31 -9.07
CA GLN A 91 5.59 -7.38 -10.42
C GLN A 91 6.55 -8.11 -11.36
N THR A 92 6.03 -9.05 -12.15
CA THR A 92 6.83 -9.81 -13.13
C THR A 92 6.88 -9.15 -14.53
N ALA A 93 5.96 -8.22 -14.79
CA ALA A 93 5.86 -7.45 -16.03
C ALA A 93 5.48 -5.98 -15.74
N GLY A 94 6.16 -5.36 -14.77
CA GLY A 94 5.97 -3.96 -14.42
C GLY A 94 6.13 -3.03 -15.62
N ARG A 95 5.29 -2.00 -15.72
CA ARG A 95 5.20 -1.11 -16.89
C ARG A 95 5.55 0.32 -16.52
N GLY A 96 6.57 0.83 -17.17
CA GLY A 96 6.91 2.23 -17.18
C GLY A 96 6.19 3.00 -18.32
N ARG A 97 6.36 4.30 -18.34
CA ARG A 97 5.83 5.16 -19.42
C ARG A 97 6.49 4.84 -20.76
N ARG A 98 5.74 5.06 -21.86
CA ARG A 98 6.20 4.86 -23.24
C ARG A 98 6.66 3.42 -23.54
N GLY A 99 5.99 2.43 -22.92
CA GLY A 99 6.26 1.01 -23.18
C GLY A 99 7.55 0.47 -22.55
N ARG A 100 8.22 1.24 -21.67
CA ARG A 100 9.40 0.75 -20.96
C ARG A 100 9.00 -0.31 -19.92
N SER A 101 9.86 -1.26 -19.67
CA SER A 101 9.73 -2.15 -18.51
C SER A 101 10.08 -1.42 -17.23
N TRP A 102 9.48 -1.86 -16.12
CA TRP A 102 9.79 -1.40 -14.79
C TRP A 102 10.15 -2.59 -13.93
N ASP A 103 11.38 -2.60 -13.43
CA ASP A 103 11.82 -3.64 -12.50
C ASP A 103 11.13 -3.46 -11.16
N SER A 104 10.56 -4.55 -10.64
CA SER A 104 9.68 -4.51 -9.48
C SER A 104 9.93 -5.72 -8.57
N PRO A 105 11.13 -5.82 -7.95
CA PRO A 105 11.45 -6.91 -7.03
C PRO A 105 10.66 -6.82 -5.74
N SER A 106 10.49 -7.96 -5.07
CA SER A 106 9.86 -8.07 -3.75
C SER A 106 10.63 -7.29 -2.68
N GLY A 107 9.91 -6.73 -1.69
CA GLY A 107 10.49 -6.09 -0.52
C GLY A 107 11.24 -4.78 -0.77
N SER A 108 11.07 -4.13 -1.93
CA SER A 108 11.85 -2.95 -2.28
C SER A 108 11.04 -1.67 -2.47
N SER A 109 9.75 -1.80 -2.76
CA SER A 109 8.88 -0.67 -3.08
C SER A 109 7.40 -1.06 -2.95
N ILE A 110 6.54 -0.07 -2.87
CA ILE A 110 5.09 -0.26 -2.92
C ILE A 110 4.64 -0.18 -4.38
N TYR A 111 4.17 -1.28 -4.94
CA TYR A 111 3.57 -1.32 -6.28
C TYR A 111 2.07 -1.31 -6.15
N MET A 112 1.44 -0.19 -6.50
CA MET A 112 -0.01 -0.06 -6.37
C MET A 112 -0.63 0.66 -7.56
N SER A 113 -1.91 0.37 -7.80
CA SER A 113 -2.73 1.05 -8.79
C SER A 113 -4.13 1.27 -8.22
N LEU A 114 -4.62 2.49 -8.35
CA LEU A 114 -5.93 2.93 -7.87
C LEU A 114 -6.89 3.06 -9.04
N LEU A 115 -8.10 2.49 -8.92
CA LEU A 115 -9.17 2.65 -9.89
C LEU A 115 -9.89 3.97 -9.67
N LEU A 116 -9.87 4.82 -10.68
CA LEU A 116 -10.61 6.09 -10.71
C LEU A 116 -11.66 6.07 -11.82
N ARG A 117 -12.79 6.72 -11.58
CA ARG A 117 -13.87 6.95 -12.56
C ARG A 117 -14.24 8.44 -12.58
N PRO A 118 -13.28 9.33 -12.89
CA PRO A 118 -13.52 10.76 -12.80
C PRO A 118 -14.45 11.23 -13.93
N GLU A 119 -15.33 12.16 -13.62
CA GLU A 119 -16.18 12.86 -14.61
C GLU A 119 -15.40 14.03 -15.23
N ILE A 120 -14.39 13.71 -16.04
CA ILE A 120 -13.53 14.68 -16.75
C ILE A 120 -13.43 14.32 -18.21
N GLU A 121 -13.14 15.31 -19.07
CA GLU A 121 -12.86 15.06 -20.47
C GLU A 121 -11.55 14.27 -20.65
N PRO A 122 -11.45 13.39 -21.66
CA PRO A 122 -10.26 12.53 -21.88
C PRO A 122 -8.94 13.29 -22.05
N ASP A 123 -8.97 14.51 -22.56
CA ASP A 123 -7.80 15.37 -22.72
C ASP A 123 -7.29 15.92 -21.38
N GLN A 124 -8.11 15.94 -20.35
CA GLN A 124 -7.75 16.32 -18.98
C GLN A 124 -7.13 15.17 -18.18
N ALA A 125 -7.28 13.91 -18.62
CA ALA A 125 -6.76 12.75 -17.92
C ALA A 125 -5.25 12.82 -17.57
N PRO A 126 -4.36 13.43 -18.37
CA PRO A 126 -2.96 13.62 -17.99
C PRO A 126 -2.75 14.41 -16.70
N MET A 127 -3.70 15.25 -16.29
CA MET A 127 -3.63 16.00 -15.03
C MET A 127 -3.69 15.10 -13.81
N LEU A 128 -4.33 13.93 -13.91
CA LEU A 128 -4.35 12.93 -12.83
C LEU A 128 -2.92 12.47 -12.45
N THR A 129 -1.98 12.54 -13.37
CA THR A 129 -0.55 12.28 -13.08
C THR A 129 0.01 13.28 -12.08
N LEU A 130 -0.35 14.54 -12.20
CA LEU A 130 0.11 15.60 -11.27
C LEU A 130 -0.59 15.47 -9.92
N VAL A 131 -1.87 15.16 -9.92
CA VAL A 131 -2.63 14.89 -8.67
C VAL A 131 -2.00 13.72 -7.93
N MET A 132 -1.70 12.62 -8.61
CA MET A 132 -1.04 11.47 -8.01
C MET A 132 0.36 11.82 -7.46
N ALA A 133 1.15 12.58 -8.21
CA ALA A 133 2.45 13.02 -7.75
C ALA A 133 2.36 13.89 -6.48
N LEU A 134 1.37 14.79 -6.42
CA LEU A 134 1.11 15.60 -5.22
C LEU A 134 0.68 14.73 -4.05
N SER A 135 -0.28 13.82 -4.25
CA SER A 135 -0.76 12.92 -3.19
C SER A 135 0.34 12.04 -2.60
N VAL A 136 1.24 11.52 -3.45
CA VAL A 136 2.39 10.74 -2.99
C VAL A 136 3.37 11.63 -2.21
N ALA A 137 3.65 12.84 -2.70
CA ALA A 137 4.55 13.78 -2.02
C ALA A 137 3.99 14.18 -0.64
N GLU A 138 2.69 14.49 -0.54
CA GLU A 138 2.02 14.82 0.71
C GLU A 138 2.04 13.62 1.67
N GLY A 139 1.69 12.41 1.20
CA GLY A 139 1.74 11.21 2.03
C GLY A 139 3.13 10.92 2.60
N ILE A 140 4.20 11.17 1.84
CA ILE A 140 5.58 11.03 2.33
C ILE A 140 5.90 12.10 3.38
N MET A 141 5.46 13.33 3.17
CA MET A 141 5.66 14.41 4.14
C MET A 141 4.86 14.18 5.44
N ASP A 142 3.66 13.61 5.34
CA ASP A 142 2.81 13.28 6.49
C ASP A 142 3.40 12.15 7.36
N CYS A 143 4.29 11.31 6.81
CA CYS A 143 5.08 10.36 7.61
C CYS A 143 6.00 11.08 8.62
N GLY A 144 6.30 12.35 8.42
CA GLY A 144 6.95 13.27 9.36
C GLY A 144 8.22 12.72 9.97
N ASP A 145 8.30 12.77 11.30
CA ASP A 145 9.48 12.36 12.07
C ASP A 145 9.85 10.89 11.87
N SER A 146 8.87 10.02 11.58
CA SER A 146 9.11 8.59 11.29
C SER A 146 9.95 8.38 10.03
N CYS A 147 9.86 9.30 9.06
CA CYS A 147 10.61 9.26 7.80
C CYS A 147 11.82 10.24 7.79
N GLY A 148 12.18 10.85 8.94
CA GLY A 148 13.32 11.76 9.04
C GLY A 148 13.14 13.11 8.33
N ASN A 149 11.91 13.57 8.21
CA ASN A 149 11.54 14.87 7.62
C ASN A 149 12.19 15.13 6.24
N PRO A 150 11.89 14.32 5.22
CA PRO A 150 12.59 14.32 3.94
C PRO A 150 12.30 15.60 3.12
N ASP A 151 13.30 16.10 2.36
CA ASP A 151 13.11 17.13 1.33
C ASP A 151 12.42 16.50 0.11
N VAL A 152 11.09 16.61 0.03
CA VAL A 152 10.27 16.03 -1.03
C VAL A 152 9.99 17.07 -2.11
N LYS A 153 10.27 16.72 -3.35
CA LYS A 153 10.03 17.56 -4.53
C LYS A 153 9.39 16.77 -5.65
N ILE A 154 8.56 17.43 -6.45
CA ILE A 154 7.99 16.87 -7.66
C ILE A 154 8.81 17.34 -8.86
N LYS A 155 9.43 16.42 -9.58
CA LYS A 155 10.01 16.67 -10.90
C LYS A 155 8.96 16.36 -11.95
N TRP A 156 8.46 17.43 -12.52
CA TRP A 156 7.39 17.36 -13.52
C TRP A 156 7.66 16.33 -14.62
N PRO A 157 6.68 15.55 -15.08
CA PRO A 157 5.28 15.57 -14.60
C PRO A 157 4.95 14.53 -13.50
N ASN A 158 5.82 13.56 -13.22
CA ASN A 158 5.44 12.37 -12.44
C ASN A 158 6.54 11.78 -11.54
N ASP A 159 7.70 12.38 -11.48
CA ASP A 159 8.79 11.86 -10.67
C ASP A 159 8.80 12.53 -9.29
N ILE A 160 8.89 11.75 -8.24
CA ILE A 160 9.13 12.24 -6.87
C ILE A 160 10.63 12.20 -6.62
N ILE A 161 11.15 13.26 -6.04
CA ILE A 161 12.55 13.39 -5.64
C ILE A 161 12.59 13.53 -4.12
N ILE A 162 13.35 12.70 -3.47
CA ILE A 162 13.57 12.72 -2.02
C ILE A 162 15.06 12.93 -1.77
N ASN A 163 15.40 14.01 -1.07
CA ASN A 163 16.79 14.34 -0.75
C ASN A 163 17.70 14.33 -2.01
N GLY A 164 17.19 14.84 -3.11
CA GLY A 164 17.90 14.92 -4.40
C GLY A 164 17.95 13.62 -5.22
N LYS A 165 17.38 12.52 -4.73
CA LYS A 165 17.32 11.24 -5.46
C LYS A 165 15.90 10.96 -5.93
N LYS A 166 15.79 10.31 -7.08
CA LYS A 166 14.50 9.84 -7.60
C LYS A 166 14.02 8.67 -6.75
N LEU A 167 12.72 8.75 -6.34
CA LEU A 167 11.99 7.67 -5.71
C LEU A 167 11.71 6.56 -6.74
#